data_b141b68bbf7f89fc1ab9a55acd99c717
#
_entry.id   b141b68bbf7f89fc1ab9a55acd99c717
#
_cell.length_a   1.000
_cell.length_b   1.000
_cell.length_c   1.000
_cell.angle_alpha   90.00
_cell.angle_beta   90.00
_cell.angle_gamma   90.00
#
_symmetry.space_group_name_H-M   'P 1'
#
loop_
_entity.id
_entity.type
_entity.pdbx_description
1 polymer ?
#
loop_
_entity_poly.entity_id
_entity_poly.type
_entity_poly.pdbx_seq_one_letter_code
_entity_poly.pdbx_strand_id
1 'polypeptide(L)'
;MTTRRNLLIGAASVAVLGAARVRAEPILTDDGLYKEPWFLESFLELADDLEAARKDCKRFVIMWELKGCPYCKETHFVNFARGDISDYIKANFEVLQLNTIGARKVTDFDGVELSEKELAAKYGVRFTPTFQFFPERAAPLKALPPQQREVARAPGYLRPDDFLAMFRYVREKAYESKSFREFVKSLPS
;
A
#
# COMPACT_ATOMS: atom_id res chain seq x y z
N MET A 1 61.20 -19.67 43.73
CA MET A 1 61.17 -18.82 42.52
C MET A 1 59.90 -19.16 41.79
N THR A 2 58.88 -18.34 41.97
CA THR A 2 57.51 -18.54 41.44
C THR A 2 57.22 -17.46 40.41
N THR A 3 57.14 -17.83 39.13
CA THR A 3 56.93 -16.94 38.01
C THR A 3 55.42 -16.75 37.80
N ARG A 4 54.89 -15.57 38.05
CA ARG A 4 53.50 -15.19 37.77
C ARG A 4 53.36 -14.83 36.28
N ARG A 5 52.63 -15.64 35.53
CA ARG A 5 52.19 -15.30 34.15
C ARG A 5 50.90 -14.47 34.23
N ASN A 6 51.02 -13.21 33.86
CA ASN A 6 49.85 -12.34 33.67
C ASN A 6 49.18 -12.69 32.36
N LEU A 7 47.92 -13.15 32.44
CA LEU A 7 47.04 -13.36 31.29
C LEU A 7 46.31 -12.04 30.99
N LEU A 8 46.69 -11.36 29.92
CA LEU A 8 45.95 -10.21 29.41
C LEU A 8 44.75 -10.70 28.57
N ILE A 9 43.54 -10.56 29.12
CA ILE A 9 42.30 -10.80 28.39
C ILE A 9 41.97 -9.50 27.64
N GLY A 10 42.24 -9.52 26.32
CA GLY A 10 41.81 -8.43 25.44
C GLY A 10 40.31 -8.51 25.16
N ALA A 11 39.57 -7.54 25.64
CA ALA A 11 38.16 -7.38 25.28
C ALA A 11 38.04 -6.84 23.85
N ALA A 12 37.65 -7.69 22.91
CA ALA A 12 37.31 -7.27 21.55
C ALA A 12 35.93 -6.62 21.54
N SER A 13 35.88 -5.30 21.43
CA SER A 13 34.64 -4.54 21.26
C SER A 13 34.14 -4.74 19.81
N VAL A 14 33.09 -5.52 19.63
CA VAL A 14 32.39 -5.64 18.35
C VAL A 14 31.53 -4.39 18.18
N ALA A 15 31.97 -3.45 17.35
CA ALA A 15 31.16 -2.32 16.92
C ALA A 15 30.09 -2.83 15.94
N VAL A 16 28.85 -2.92 16.40
CA VAL A 16 27.69 -3.16 15.53
C VAL A 16 27.43 -1.88 14.76
N LEU A 17 27.95 -1.79 13.54
CA LEU A 17 27.55 -0.76 12.58
C LEU A 17 26.08 -1.02 12.20
N GLY A 18 25.17 -0.23 12.80
CA GLY A 18 23.79 -0.16 12.38
C GLY A 18 23.74 0.37 10.94
N ALA A 19 23.51 -0.52 9.97
CA ALA A 19 23.29 -0.10 8.60
C ALA A 19 22.03 0.75 8.55
N ALA A 20 22.17 2.05 8.38
CA ALA A 20 21.06 2.94 8.05
C ALA A 20 20.44 2.42 6.74
N ARG A 21 19.21 1.92 6.81
CA ARG A 21 18.47 1.51 5.61
C ARG A 21 18.23 2.75 4.77
N VAL A 22 19.02 2.90 3.70
CA VAL A 22 18.75 3.89 2.67
C VAL A 22 17.38 3.53 2.07
N ARG A 23 16.45 4.44 2.24
CA ARG A 23 15.11 4.27 1.69
C ARG A 23 15.17 4.67 0.22
N ALA A 24 14.67 3.80 -0.67
CA ALA A 24 14.55 4.15 -2.07
C ALA A 24 13.50 5.26 -2.21
N GLU A 25 13.85 6.32 -2.95
CA GLU A 25 12.93 7.40 -3.27
C GLU A 25 11.91 6.94 -4.33
N PRO A 26 10.71 7.56 -4.36
CA PRO A 26 9.73 7.30 -5.41
C PRO A 26 10.30 7.66 -6.78
N ILE A 27 9.99 6.84 -7.77
CA ILE A 27 10.43 7.01 -9.16
C ILE A 27 9.38 7.82 -9.90
N LEU A 28 9.78 8.82 -10.67
CA LEU A 28 8.88 9.51 -11.59
C LEU A 28 8.73 8.67 -12.87
N THR A 29 7.51 8.23 -13.15
CA THR A 29 7.18 7.42 -14.33
C THR A 29 6.99 8.26 -15.59
N ASP A 30 7.01 7.65 -16.77
CA ASP A 30 6.87 8.37 -18.08
C ASP A 30 5.51 9.06 -18.21
N ASP A 31 4.47 8.53 -17.59
CA ASP A 31 3.14 9.15 -17.54
C ASP A 31 3.00 10.23 -16.45
N GLY A 32 4.09 10.51 -15.74
CA GLY A 32 4.23 11.62 -14.80
C GLY A 32 3.62 11.37 -13.42
N LEU A 33 3.48 10.13 -13.02
CA LEU A 33 3.14 9.73 -11.65
C LEU A 33 4.41 9.47 -10.85
N TYR A 34 4.32 9.59 -9.52
CA TYR A 34 5.34 9.05 -8.63
C TYR A 34 4.99 7.60 -8.29
N LYS A 35 5.98 6.69 -8.33
CA LYS A 35 5.79 5.26 -8.02
C LYS A 35 6.78 4.81 -6.98
N GLU A 36 6.31 4.13 -5.96
CA GLU A 36 7.20 3.47 -5.01
C GLU A 36 7.83 2.24 -5.66
N PRO A 37 9.14 1.99 -5.47
CA PRO A 37 9.83 0.83 -6.07
C PRO A 37 9.27 -0.53 -5.64
N TRP A 38 8.48 -0.55 -4.57
CA TRP A 38 7.87 -1.76 -4.00
C TRP A 38 6.38 -1.92 -4.36
N PHE A 39 5.81 -1.03 -5.18
CA PHE A 39 4.46 -1.20 -5.69
C PHE A 39 4.37 -2.43 -6.60
N LEU A 40 3.20 -3.03 -6.65
CA LEU A 40 2.96 -4.22 -7.46
C LEU A 40 3.27 -3.96 -8.94
N GLU A 41 4.13 -4.80 -9.51
CA GLU A 41 4.28 -4.93 -10.96
C GLU A 41 3.24 -5.94 -11.44
N SER A 42 2.24 -5.47 -12.16
CA SER A 42 1.06 -6.23 -12.54
C SER A 42 0.92 -6.35 -14.06
N PHE A 43 0.33 -7.45 -14.51
CA PHE A 43 -0.21 -7.60 -15.86
C PHE A 43 -1.59 -6.96 -16.01
N LEU A 44 -2.08 -6.29 -14.96
CA LEU A 44 -3.36 -5.57 -14.91
C LEU A 44 -4.59 -6.51 -15.04
N GLU A 45 -4.47 -7.71 -14.50
CA GLU A 45 -5.53 -8.69 -14.32
C GLU A 45 -5.98 -8.64 -12.84
N LEU A 46 -6.98 -7.82 -12.51
CA LEU A 46 -7.30 -7.51 -11.10
C LEU A 46 -7.67 -8.74 -10.25
N ALA A 47 -8.31 -9.74 -10.86
CA ALA A 47 -8.66 -10.97 -10.16
C ALA A 47 -7.41 -11.79 -9.79
N ASP A 48 -6.45 -11.86 -10.70
CA ASP A 48 -5.20 -12.60 -10.50
C ASP A 48 -4.30 -11.88 -9.51
N ASP A 49 -4.21 -10.54 -9.58
CA ASP A 49 -3.48 -9.71 -8.63
C ASP A 49 -3.98 -9.90 -7.19
N LEU A 50 -5.31 -9.88 -7.01
CA LEU A 50 -5.92 -10.09 -5.70
C LEU A 50 -5.65 -11.51 -5.18
N GLU A 51 -5.77 -12.53 -6.01
CA GLU A 51 -5.49 -13.92 -5.61
C GLU A 51 -4.00 -14.16 -5.34
N ALA A 52 -3.10 -13.48 -6.07
CA ALA A 52 -1.67 -13.49 -5.78
C ALA A 52 -1.37 -12.85 -4.41
N ALA A 53 -1.91 -11.65 -4.14
CA ALA A 53 -1.79 -11.00 -2.84
C ALA A 53 -2.28 -11.91 -1.70
N ARG A 54 -3.42 -12.59 -1.89
CA ARG A 54 -3.96 -13.54 -0.92
C ARG A 54 -3.02 -14.72 -0.64
N LYS A 55 -2.38 -15.29 -1.67
CA LYS A 55 -1.41 -16.40 -1.52
C LYS A 55 -0.22 -15.96 -0.66
N ASP A 56 0.19 -14.71 -0.77
CA ASP A 56 1.27 -14.11 0.01
C ASP A 56 0.81 -13.58 1.38
N CYS A 57 -0.42 -13.95 1.81
CA CYS A 57 -1.05 -13.49 3.05
C CYS A 57 -1.18 -11.96 3.14
N LYS A 58 -1.24 -11.26 2.01
CA LYS A 58 -1.43 -9.81 1.90
C LYS A 58 -2.85 -9.46 1.45
N ARG A 59 -3.21 -8.19 1.61
CA ARG A 59 -4.44 -7.61 1.10
C ARG A 59 -4.14 -6.86 -0.19
N PHE A 60 -5.11 -6.76 -1.08
CA PHE A 60 -4.99 -6.03 -2.33
C PHE A 60 -5.63 -4.64 -2.22
N VAL A 61 -4.92 -3.63 -2.73
CA VAL A 61 -5.38 -2.23 -2.76
C VAL A 61 -4.98 -1.56 -4.06
N ILE A 62 -5.88 -0.80 -4.65
CA ILE A 62 -5.59 0.07 -5.79
C ILE A 62 -5.41 1.49 -5.28
N MET A 63 -4.27 2.12 -5.65
CA MET A 63 -4.02 3.54 -5.49
C MET A 63 -4.28 4.25 -6.82
N TRP A 64 -5.33 5.06 -6.84
CA TRP A 64 -5.69 5.89 -8.00
C TRP A 64 -5.02 7.25 -7.92
N GLU A 65 -4.32 7.62 -8.97
CA GLU A 65 -3.56 8.86 -9.04
C GLU A 65 -3.80 9.63 -10.34
N LEU A 66 -3.28 10.85 -10.38
CA LEU A 66 -3.33 11.73 -11.54
C LEU A 66 -2.03 12.51 -11.65
N LYS A 67 -1.51 12.67 -12.85
CA LYS A 67 -0.36 13.53 -13.13
C LYS A 67 -0.61 14.96 -12.61
N GLY A 68 0.39 15.50 -11.89
CA GLY A 68 0.32 16.85 -11.34
C GLY A 68 -0.54 17.01 -10.09
N CYS A 69 -1.03 15.91 -9.50
CA CYS A 69 -1.79 15.92 -8.26
C CYS A 69 -0.87 16.22 -7.06
N PRO A 70 -1.04 17.36 -6.36
CA PRO A 70 -0.15 17.72 -5.25
C PRO A 70 -0.29 16.78 -4.05
N TYR A 71 -1.50 16.33 -3.74
CA TYR A 71 -1.76 15.39 -2.66
C TYR A 71 -1.26 13.96 -2.95
N CYS A 72 -1.19 13.56 -4.24
CA CYS A 72 -0.54 12.32 -4.62
C CYS A 72 0.96 12.40 -4.32
N LYS A 73 1.61 13.50 -4.75
CA LYS A 73 3.01 13.76 -4.41
C LYS A 73 3.23 13.76 -2.89
N GLU A 74 2.36 14.43 -2.13
CA GLU A 74 2.46 14.46 -0.67
C GLU A 74 2.34 13.06 -0.06
N THR A 75 1.46 12.20 -0.57
CA THR A 75 1.36 10.80 -0.14
C THR A 75 2.68 10.05 -0.30
N HIS A 76 3.37 10.23 -1.43
CA HIS A 76 4.67 9.59 -1.66
C HIS A 76 5.77 10.15 -0.76
N PHE A 77 5.91 11.48 -0.69
CA PHE A 77 7.05 12.12 -0.01
C PHE A 77 6.85 12.35 1.49
N VAL A 78 5.63 12.19 2.01
CA VAL A 78 5.33 12.32 3.44
C VAL A 78 4.87 10.98 4.03
N ASN A 79 3.79 10.38 3.50
CA ASN A 79 3.23 9.17 4.10
C ASN A 79 4.12 7.95 3.85
N PHE A 80 4.42 7.63 2.59
CA PHE A 80 5.29 6.50 2.26
C PHE A 80 6.76 6.76 2.65
N ALA A 81 7.19 8.00 2.83
CA ALA A 81 8.50 8.32 3.36
C ALA A 81 8.66 7.94 4.84
N ARG A 82 7.59 7.78 5.61
CA ARG A 82 7.63 7.25 6.98
C ARG A 82 7.90 5.75 6.98
N GLY A 83 8.95 5.33 7.74
CA GLY A 83 9.38 3.94 7.83
C GLY A 83 8.35 3.00 8.39
N ASP A 84 7.70 3.39 9.46
CA ASP A 84 6.64 2.62 10.11
C ASP A 84 5.44 2.38 9.18
N ILE A 85 5.07 3.36 8.36
CA ILE A 85 3.96 3.27 7.42
C ILE A 85 4.30 2.33 6.27
N SER A 86 5.38 2.60 5.53
CA SER A 86 5.69 1.82 4.34
C SER A 86 6.12 0.39 4.67
N ASP A 87 6.79 0.14 5.80
CA ASP A 87 7.15 -1.22 6.20
C ASP A 87 5.89 -2.01 6.60
N TYR A 88 4.93 -1.36 7.28
CA TYR A 88 3.63 -1.98 7.55
C TYR A 88 2.87 -2.32 6.26
N ILE A 89 2.80 -1.37 5.31
CA ILE A 89 2.08 -1.58 4.05
C ILE A 89 2.73 -2.69 3.23
N LYS A 90 4.04 -2.68 3.03
CA LYS A 90 4.79 -3.74 2.32
C LYS A 90 4.58 -5.13 2.91
N ALA A 91 4.52 -5.22 4.24
CA ALA A 91 4.32 -6.49 4.92
C ALA A 91 2.89 -7.03 4.78
N ASN A 92 1.89 -6.17 4.55
CA ASN A 92 0.48 -6.53 4.68
C ASN A 92 -0.35 -6.30 3.41
N PHE A 93 0.18 -5.58 2.42
CA PHE A 93 -0.57 -5.20 1.21
C PHE A 93 0.26 -5.33 -0.06
N GLU A 94 -0.41 -5.65 -1.16
CA GLU A 94 0.04 -5.38 -2.52
C GLU A 94 -0.70 -4.14 -3.02
N VAL A 95 0.07 -3.13 -3.45
CA VAL A 95 -0.46 -1.84 -3.90
C VAL A 95 -0.30 -1.73 -5.40
N LEU A 96 -1.40 -1.76 -6.13
CA LEU A 96 -1.44 -1.50 -7.56
C LEU A 96 -1.69 -0.01 -7.81
N GLN A 97 -0.82 0.65 -8.56
CA GLN A 97 -1.00 2.03 -8.97
C GLN A 97 -1.71 2.13 -10.32
N LEU A 98 -2.78 2.92 -10.39
CA LEU A 98 -3.51 3.21 -11.61
C LEU A 98 -3.69 4.72 -11.81
N ASN A 99 -3.67 5.13 -13.09
CA ASN A 99 -3.83 6.51 -13.52
C ASN A 99 -5.29 6.78 -13.90
N THR A 100 -5.97 7.73 -13.24
CA THR A 100 -7.40 8.05 -13.49
C THR A 100 -7.69 8.54 -14.92
N ILE A 101 -6.66 8.92 -15.69
CA ILE A 101 -6.78 9.29 -17.11
C ILE A 101 -5.93 8.37 -18.02
N GLY A 102 -5.41 7.28 -17.48
CA GLY A 102 -4.52 6.36 -18.18
C GLY A 102 -5.22 5.55 -19.26
N ALA A 103 -4.43 5.06 -20.21
CA ALA A 103 -4.88 4.29 -21.36
C ALA A 103 -4.49 2.81 -21.29
N ARG A 104 -3.71 2.37 -20.27
CA ARG A 104 -3.36 0.96 -20.12
C ARG A 104 -4.64 0.13 -19.98
N LYS A 105 -4.63 -1.05 -20.58
CA LYS A 105 -5.77 -1.98 -20.50
C LYS A 105 -5.69 -2.73 -19.18
N VAL A 106 -6.82 -2.78 -18.49
CA VAL A 106 -7.00 -3.46 -17.21
C VAL A 106 -8.19 -4.38 -17.31
N THR A 107 -8.02 -5.64 -16.99
CA THR A 107 -9.13 -6.60 -16.89
C THR A 107 -9.71 -6.53 -15.48
N ASP A 108 -10.96 -6.11 -15.38
CA ASP A 108 -11.69 -5.99 -14.12
C ASP A 108 -12.13 -7.37 -13.58
N PHE A 109 -12.58 -7.45 -12.34
CA PHE A 109 -13.04 -8.67 -11.67
C PHE A 109 -14.16 -9.43 -12.43
N ASP A 110 -14.94 -8.74 -13.27
CA ASP A 110 -15.96 -9.38 -14.13
C ASP A 110 -15.41 -9.88 -15.47
N GLY A 111 -14.10 -9.72 -15.71
CA GLY A 111 -13.43 -10.12 -16.94
C GLY A 111 -13.57 -9.10 -18.08
N VAL A 112 -14.13 -7.92 -17.82
CA VAL A 112 -14.24 -6.86 -18.83
C VAL A 112 -12.94 -6.08 -18.89
N GLU A 113 -12.31 -6.01 -20.06
CA GLU A 113 -11.14 -5.20 -20.32
C GLU A 113 -11.55 -3.73 -20.58
N LEU A 114 -10.97 -2.82 -19.81
CA LEU A 114 -11.22 -1.38 -19.87
C LEU A 114 -9.88 -0.62 -19.85
N SER A 115 -9.87 0.61 -20.36
CA SER A 115 -8.76 1.51 -20.02
C SER A 115 -8.81 1.91 -18.55
N GLU A 116 -7.69 2.30 -17.98
CA GLU A 116 -7.64 2.81 -16.59
C GLU A 116 -8.66 3.93 -16.36
N LYS A 117 -8.81 4.83 -17.34
CA LYS A 117 -9.79 5.92 -17.32
C LYS A 117 -11.24 5.40 -17.24
N GLU A 118 -11.58 4.41 -18.07
CA GLU A 118 -12.91 3.81 -18.08
C GLU A 118 -13.18 3.03 -16.79
N LEU A 119 -12.15 2.34 -16.27
CA LEU A 119 -12.23 1.62 -15.01
C LEU A 119 -12.41 2.60 -13.83
N ALA A 120 -11.68 3.72 -13.80
CA ALA A 120 -11.88 4.78 -12.80
C ALA A 120 -13.32 5.33 -12.83
N ALA A 121 -13.86 5.55 -14.03
CA ALA A 121 -15.25 5.99 -14.20
C ALA A 121 -16.26 4.92 -13.73
N LYS A 122 -16.04 3.64 -14.06
CA LYS A 122 -16.86 2.49 -13.63
C LYS A 122 -16.94 2.40 -12.11
N TYR A 123 -15.83 2.63 -11.40
CA TYR A 123 -15.77 2.63 -9.94
C TYR A 123 -16.09 4.00 -9.30
N GLY A 124 -16.41 5.02 -10.09
CA GLY A 124 -16.78 6.35 -9.60
C GLY A 124 -15.64 7.05 -8.85
N VAL A 125 -14.39 6.85 -9.27
CA VAL A 125 -13.22 7.55 -8.72
C VAL A 125 -13.23 9.02 -9.16
N ARG A 126 -13.39 9.94 -8.22
CA ARG A 126 -13.53 11.39 -8.49
C ARG A 126 -12.41 12.24 -7.89
N PHE A 127 -11.64 11.69 -6.97
CA PHE A 127 -10.58 12.39 -6.26
C PHE A 127 -9.28 11.59 -6.35
N THR A 128 -8.16 12.29 -6.29
CA THR A 128 -6.83 11.68 -6.22
C THR A 128 -6.02 12.33 -5.09
N PRO A 129 -5.24 11.53 -4.33
CA PRO A 129 -5.21 10.08 -4.40
C PRO A 129 -6.52 9.46 -3.91
N THR A 130 -6.87 8.27 -4.40
CA THR A 130 -7.92 7.44 -3.79
C THR A 130 -7.35 6.04 -3.57
N PHE A 131 -7.47 5.52 -2.36
CA PHE A 131 -7.16 4.14 -2.03
C PHE A 131 -8.44 3.32 -1.98
N GLN A 132 -8.50 2.28 -2.80
CA GLN A 132 -9.64 1.39 -2.93
C GLN A 132 -9.23 -0.01 -2.48
N PHE A 133 -9.82 -0.50 -1.39
CA PHE A 133 -9.45 -1.76 -0.74
C PHE A 133 -10.45 -2.86 -1.08
N PHE A 134 -9.93 -4.04 -1.40
CA PHE A 134 -10.73 -5.17 -1.82
C PHE A 134 -10.77 -6.27 -0.74
N PRO A 135 -11.78 -7.16 -0.79
CA PRO A 135 -11.85 -8.33 0.10
C PRO A 135 -10.70 -9.31 -0.19
N GLU A 136 -10.64 -10.41 0.55
CA GLU A 136 -9.56 -11.39 0.42
C GLU A 136 -9.70 -12.33 -0.79
N ARG A 137 -10.86 -12.38 -1.44
CA ARG A 137 -11.12 -13.31 -2.54
C ARG A 137 -11.75 -12.60 -3.74
N ALA A 138 -11.26 -12.93 -4.92
CA ALA A 138 -11.76 -12.37 -6.18
C ALA A 138 -13.07 -13.02 -6.64
N ALA A 139 -13.24 -14.32 -6.42
CA ALA A 139 -14.34 -15.08 -6.99
C ALA A 139 -15.75 -14.49 -6.76
N PRO A 140 -16.11 -13.98 -5.56
CA PRO A 140 -17.41 -13.34 -5.35
C PRO A 140 -17.60 -12.03 -6.09
N LEU A 141 -16.50 -11.32 -6.43
CA LEU A 141 -16.56 -9.97 -6.98
C LEU A 141 -17.09 -9.93 -8.41
N LYS A 142 -16.95 -11.04 -9.15
CA LYS A 142 -17.43 -11.14 -10.53
C LYS A 142 -18.93 -10.84 -10.67
N ALA A 143 -19.72 -11.29 -9.69
CA ALA A 143 -21.18 -11.13 -9.71
C ALA A 143 -21.67 -9.84 -9.07
N LEU A 144 -20.80 -9.09 -8.40
CA LEU A 144 -21.17 -7.88 -7.66
C LEU A 144 -21.08 -6.62 -8.55
N PRO A 145 -21.97 -5.65 -8.37
CA PRO A 145 -21.80 -4.35 -9.00
C PRO A 145 -20.54 -3.66 -8.46
N PRO A 146 -19.88 -2.79 -9.25
CA PRO A 146 -18.59 -2.19 -8.90
C PRO A 146 -18.55 -1.57 -7.49
N GLN A 147 -19.61 -0.90 -7.06
CA GLN A 147 -19.70 -0.23 -5.77
C GLN A 147 -19.75 -1.19 -4.56
N GLN A 148 -20.01 -2.47 -4.79
CA GLN A 148 -20.06 -3.51 -3.75
C GLN A 148 -18.83 -4.41 -3.75
N ARG A 149 -17.85 -4.16 -4.63
CA ARG A 149 -16.63 -4.95 -4.74
C ARG A 149 -15.55 -4.55 -3.75
N GLU A 150 -15.63 -3.37 -3.18
CA GLU A 150 -14.67 -2.85 -2.21
C GLU A 150 -15.17 -3.02 -0.76
N VAL A 151 -14.24 -3.17 0.16
CA VAL A 151 -14.52 -3.25 1.61
C VAL A 151 -14.30 -1.92 2.31
N ALA A 152 -13.47 -1.05 1.73
CA ALA A 152 -13.20 0.29 2.21
C ALA A 152 -12.67 1.17 1.08
N ARG A 153 -12.83 2.49 1.23
CA ARG A 153 -12.30 3.51 0.32
C ARG A 153 -11.81 4.72 1.12
N ALA A 154 -10.63 5.21 0.76
CA ALA A 154 -10.10 6.48 1.27
C ALA A 154 -9.94 7.47 0.11
N PRO A 155 -10.93 8.33 -0.16
CA PRO A 155 -10.85 9.35 -1.19
C PRO A 155 -10.13 10.59 -0.66
N GLY A 156 -9.11 11.07 -1.41
CA GLY A 156 -8.29 12.21 -1.03
C GLY A 156 -7.15 11.85 -0.09
N TYR A 157 -6.42 12.89 0.32
CA TYR A 157 -5.27 12.76 1.19
C TYR A 157 -5.68 12.50 2.64
N LEU A 158 -5.04 11.54 3.26
CA LEU A 158 -5.07 11.30 4.71
C LEU A 158 -3.72 11.72 5.34
N ARG A 159 -3.76 12.35 6.52
CA ARG A 159 -2.54 12.60 7.29
C ARG A 159 -1.84 11.27 7.65
N PRO A 160 -0.53 11.26 7.89
CA PRO A 160 0.23 10.03 8.08
C PRO A 160 -0.36 9.04 9.08
N ASP A 161 -0.83 9.50 10.23
CA ASP A 161 -1.37 8.60 11.27
C ASP A 161 -2.75 8.04 10.89
N ASP A 162 -3.63 8.86 10.30
CA ASP A 162 -4.91 8.40 9.75
C ASP A 162 -4.69 7.49 8.54
N PHE A 163 -3.65 7.74 7.76
CA PHE A 163 -3.26 6.90 6.62
C PHE A 163 -2.86 5.50 7.09
N LEU A 164 -1.98 5.40 8.08
CA LEU A 164 -1.63 4.10 8.69
C LEU A 164 -2.85 3.42 9.33
N ALA A 165 -3.68 4.20 10.01
CA ALA A 165 -4.90 3.70 10.63
C ALA A 165 -5.87 3.09 9.59
N MET A 166 -5.98 3.66 8.38
CA MET A 166 -6.82 3.12 7.30
C MET A 166 -6.32 1.74 6.84
N PHE A 167 -5.03 1.56 6.68
CA PHE A 167 -4.46 0.25 6.33
C PHE A 167 -4.66 -0.79 7.45
N ARG A 168 -4.50 -0.39 8.72
CA ARG A 168 -4.80 -1.25 9.89
C ARG A 168 -6.27 -1.63 9.92
N TYR A 169 -7.17 -0.66 9.74
CA TYR A 169 -8.62 -0.87 9.70
C TYR A 169 -9.02 -1.98 8.71
N VAL A 170 -8.41 -1.96 7.52
CA VAL A 170 -8.67 -2.98 6.51
C VAL A 170 -7.98 -4.30 6.85
N ARG A 171 -6.73 -4.27 7.29
CA ARG A 171 -5.97 -5.48 7.63
C ARG A 171 -6.62 -6.28 8.76
N GLU A 172 -7.11 -5.59 9.78
CA GLU A 172 -7.77 -6.15 10.96
C GLU A 172 -9.25 -6.49 10.71
N LYS A 173 -9.76 -6.23 9.49
CA LYS A 173 -11.17 -6.40 9.12
C LYS A 173 -12.14 -5.61 10.03
N ALA A 174 -11.68 -4.54 10.61
CA ALA A 174 -12.50 -3.73 11.51
C ALA A 174 -13.74 -3.14 10.80
N TYR A 175 -13.71 -3.04 9.45
CA TYR A 175 -14.84 -2.65 8.62
C TYR A 175 -16.07 -3.56 8.75
N GLU A 176 -15.90 -4.80 9.23
CA GLU A 176 -17.00 -5.73 9.46
C GLU A 176 -17.86 -5.36 10.70
N SER A 177 -17.31 -4.56 11.63
CA SER A 177 -17.95 -4.29 12.91
C SER A 177 -18.05 -2.81 13.30
N LYS A 178 -17.25 -1.92 12.69
CA LYS A 178 -17.24 -0.49 13.04
C LYS A 178 -16.85 0.39 11.84
N SER A 179 -17.25 1.65 11.88
CA SER A 179 -16.80 2.64 10.91
C SER A 179 -15.33 3.01 11.10
N PHE A 180 -14.68 3.55 10.07
CA PHE A 180 -13.30 4.04 10.17
C PHE A 180 -13.12 5.08 11.27
N ARG A 181 -14.08 6.00 11.43
CA ARG A 181 -14.05 7.02 12.48
C ARG A 181 -14.06 6.42 13.90
N GLU A 182 -14.86 5.37 14.13
CA GLU A 182 -14.91 4.67 15.41
C GLU A 182 -13.62 3.89 15.65
N PHE A 183 -13.06 3.30 14.59
CA PHE A 183 -11.77 2.61 14.67
C PHE A 183 -10.65 3.56 15.09
N VAL A 184 -10.52 4.72 14.43
CA VAL A 184 -9.50 5.72 14.79
C VAL A 184 -9.62 6.17 16.23
N LYS A 185 -10.86 6.40 16.73
CA LYS A 185 -11.08 6.75 18.14
C LYS A 185 -10.72 5.65 19.14
N SER A 186 -10.69 4.39 18.71
CA SER A 186 -10.34 3.24 19.55
C SER A 186 -8.84 2.95 19.60
N LEU A 187 -8.02 3.64 18.78
CA LEU A 187 -6.58 3.49 18.80
C LEU A 187 -5.99 4.18 20.05
N PRO A 188 -4.93 3.61 20.65
CA PRO A 188 -4.23 4.27 21.76
C PRO A 188 -3.59 5.57 21.27
N SER A 189 -3.64 6.59 22.11
CA SER A 189 -3.02 7.91 21.90
C SER A 189 -1.51 7.82 21.94
#